data_9036723c8fb9c51b41ae7dc24b24fb9b
#
_entry.id   9036723c8fb9c51b41ae7dc24b24fb9b
#
_cell.length_a   1.000
_cell.length_b   1.000
_cell.length_c   1.000
_cell.angle_alpha   90.00
_cell.angle_beta   90.00
_cell.angle_gamma   90.00
#
_symmetry.space_group_name_H-M   'P 1'
#
loop_
_entity.id
_entity.type
_entity.pdbx_description
1 polymer ?
#
loop_
_entity_poly.entity_id
_entity_poly.type
_entity_poly.pdbx_seq_one_letter_code
_entity_poly.pdbx_strand_id
1 'polypeptide(L)'
;SIAGSWLPARDAARTSPALAMKAGAEEDAHKPLGRAWPGVALLVLAALLVGLPPVDGIPLFGYATIAAVLIGAIVLQTRIARSVFEPLARYLERSAKSTTLLLAVTRIAQAPSFAAIGMAGIVASFALMIAMATMVASFRDSVDDWLTRILPAPLYVRAAPGASTAFFSQADIERIKSHPAVERAEFSRAVRLQLDPQRAQVTLIARPIDAANPGAMLPLTGATAPWTQGMPPPIWVSEPMVDIYGMRVGQTVELPLGGRSQAFTVAGVWRDYARQFGAIAIRTSDYQSLTGDNTVTDAAVWLKPGYVASRVIAELRTQIESPAAEFAETGEIRQVSLRIFDRSFAVTYVLEIVAIVIGLIGIAATFSSQAIARTREFGMLRHIGLTRRQILQMLALEGALLTALAIAVGLVTGLVVSIVLIEVINPQSFNWTMDFNAPQGL
;
A
#
# COMPACT_ATOMS: atom_id res chain seq x y z
N SER A 1 -20.92 16.96 -7.80
CA SER A 1 -22.41 16.80 -7.83
C SER A 1 -22.99 17.16 -9.21
N ILE A 2 -22.65 18.31 -9.83
CA ILE A 2 -23.21 18.74 -11.14
C ILE A 2 -22.91 17.72 -12.26
N ALA A 3 -21.68 17.21 -12.36
CA ALA A 3 -21.32 16.21 -13.37
C ALA A 3 -22.08 14.87 -13.18
N GLY A 4 -22.33 14.46 -11.95
CA GLY A 4 -23.06 13.22 -11.65
C GLY A 4 -24.57 13.32 -11.92
N SER A 5 -25.17 14.51 -11.80
CA SER A 5 -26.58 14.73 -12.09
C SER A 5 -26.88 15.07 -13.56
N TRP A 6 -25.87 15.43 -14.35
CA TRP A 6 -26.04 15.82 -15.75
C TRP A 6 -26.61 14.70 -16.63
N LEU A 7 -26.06 13.49 -16.54
CA LEU A 7 -26.54 12.35 -17.33
C LEU A 7 -27.99 11.98 -16.99
N PRO A 8 -28.36 11.75 -15.71
CA PRO A 8 -29.75 11.48 -15.34
C PRO A 8 -30.71 12.60 -15.72
N ALA A 9 -30.32 13.88 -15.55
CA ALA A 9 -31.15 15.02 -15.92
C ALA A 9 -31.38 15.09 -17.44
N ARG A 10 -30.34 14.80 -18.24
CA ARG A 10 -30.45 14.76 -19.71
C ARG A 10 -31.34 13.62 -20.19
N ASP A 11 -31.27 12.46 -19.56
CA ASP A 11 -32.11 11.31 -19.91
C ASP A 11 -33.57 11.55 -19.51
N ALA A 12 -33.82 12.12 -18.34
CA ALA A 12 -35.15 12.56 -17.93
C ALA A 12 -35.76 13.60 -18.88
N ALA A 13 -34.97 14.57 -19.33
CA ALA A 13 -35.40 15.61 -20.24
C ALA A 13 -35.73 15.07 -21.66
N ARG A 14 -35.19 13.91 -22.04
CA ARG A 14 -35.43 13.26 -23.34
C ARG A 14 -36.55 12.23 -23.33
N THR A 15 -37.06 11.86 -22.16
CA THR A 15 -38.14 10.90 -22.04
C THR A 15 -39.46 11.52 -22.47
N SER A 16 -40.14 10.90 -23.45
CA SER A 16 -41.45 11.43 -23.92
C SER A 16 -42.51 11.20 -22.83
N PRO A 17 -43.39 12.18 -22.57
CA PRO A 17 -44.47 12.06 -21.59
C PRO A 17 -45.39 10.84 -21.80
N ALA A 18 -45.62 10.44 -23.03
CA ALA A 18 -46.43 9.28 -23.40
C ALA A 18 -45.78 7.95 -23.01
N LEU A 19 -44.44 7.85 -23.09
CA LEU A 19 -43.67 6.70 -22.64
C LEU A 19 -43.59 6.64 -21.11
N ALA A 20 -43.46 7.78 -20.43
CA ALA A 20 -43.41 7.83 -18.97
C ALA A 20 -44.71 7.38 -18.27
N MET A 21 -45.86 7.49 -18.97
CA MET A 21 -47.15 7.02 -18.47
C MET A 21 -47.40 5.52 -18.74
N LYS A 22 -46.62 4.87 -19.58
CA LYS A 22 -46.76 3.46 -19.91
C LYS A 22 -46.07 2.60 -18.84
N ALA A 23 -46.81 1.78 -18.10
CA ALA A 23 -46.24 0.86 -17.12
C ALA A 23 -45.23 -0.08 -17.80
N GLY A 24 -43.97 -0.08 -17.32
CA GLY A 24 -42.88 -0.87 -17.91
C GLY A 24 -41.86 -0.10 -18.75
N ALA A 25 -42.06 1.20 -19.01
CA ALA A 25 -41.15 2.03 -19.83
C ALA A 25 -39.77 2.28 -19.13
N GLU A 26 -39.66 2.02 -17.83
CA GLU A 26 -38.39 2.18 -17.07
C GLU A 26 -37.34 1.14 -17.47
N GLU A 27 -37.73 -0.05 -17.91
CA GLU A 27 -36.78 -1.10 -18.35
C GLU A 27 -36.11 -0.76 -19.68
N ASP A 28 -36.79 -0.04 -20.58
CA ASP A 28 -36.24 0.35 -21.89
C ASP A 28 -35.25 1.51 -21.81
N ALA A 29 -35.35 2.38 -20.83
CA ALA A 29 -34.48 3.53 -20.67
C ALA A 29 -33.02 3.13 -20.30
N HIS A 30 -32.77 1.96 -19.74
CA HIS A 30 -31.45 1.51 -19.26
C HIS A 30 -30.76 0.47 -20.18
N LYS A 31 -31.27 0.25 -21.40
CA LYS A 31 -30.66 -0.66 -22.40
C LYS A 31 -29.17 -0.41 -22.72
N PRO A 32 -28.61 0.83 -22.68
CA PRO A 32 -27.20 1.05 -22.96
C PRO A 32 -26.24 0.46 -21.90
N LEU A 33 -26.66 0.31 -20.65
CA LEU A 33 -25.84 -0.24 -19.56
C LEU A 33 -25.57 -1.77 -19.66
N GLY A 34 -26.28 -2.46 -20.56
CA GLY A 34 -26.09 -3.91 -20.79
C GLY A 34 -24.91 -4.29 -21.69
N ARG A 35 -24.20 -3.33 -22.28
CA ARG A 35 -23.04 -3.58 -23.14
C ARG A 35 -21.76 -3.75 -22.29
N ALA A 36 -21.10 -4.90 -22.39
CA ALA A 36 -19.86 -5.17 -21.65
C ALA A 36 -18.64 -4.44 -22.20
N TRP A 37 -18.65 -4.07 -23.50
CA TRP A 37 -17.46 -3.53 -24.17
C TRP A 37 -16.88 -2.25 -23.53
N PRO A 38 -17.67 -1.29 -22.97
CA PRO A 38 -17.07 -0.11 -22.36
C PRO A 38 -16.30 -0.46 -21.08
N GLY A 39 -16.82 -1.42 -20.28
CA GLY A 39 -16.13 -1.91 -19.10
C GLY A 39 -14.84 -2.65 -19.46
N VAL A 40 -14.87 -3.51 -20.49
CA VAL A 40 -13.67 -4.20 -20.99
C VAL A 40 -12.68 -3.18 -21.57
N ALA A 41 -13.14 -2.18 -22.33
CA ALA A 41 -12.28 -1.13 -22.86
C ALA A 41 -11.56 -0.34 -21.75
N LEU A 42 -12.26 -0.05 -20.63
CA LEU A 42 -11.65 0.61 -19.48
C LEU A 42 -10.60 -0.28 -18.79
N LEU A 43 -10.83 -1.58 -18.66
CA LEU A 43 -9.84 -2.50 -18.10
C LEU A 43 -8.62 -2.67 -19.02
N VAL A 44 -8.82 -2.70 -20.34
CA VAL A 44 -7.71 -2.68 -21.31
C VAL A 44 -6.95 -1.36 -21.23
N LEU A 45 -7.63 -0.23 -21.13
CA LEU A 45 -6.99 1.07 -20.90
C LEU A 45 -6.18 1.07 -19.62
N ALA A 46 -6.72 0.56 -18.53
CA ALA A 46 -5.99 0.41 -17.26
C ALA A 46 -4.71 -0.42 -17.41
N ALA A 47 -4.78 -1.55 -18.13
CA ALA A 47 -3.61 -2.39 -18.41
C ALA A 47 -2.55 -1.69 -19.27
N LEU A 48 -2.95 -0.77 -20.15
CA LEU A 48 -2.02 0.03 -20.95
C LEU A 48 -1.39 1.17 -20.12
N LEU A 49 -2.15 1.78 -19.23
CA LEU A 49 -1.69 2.91 -18.43
C LEU A 49 -0.74 2.50 -17.30
N VAL A 50 -0.90 1.29 -16.75
CA VAL A 50 -0.15 0.82 -15.56
C VAL A 50 1.36 0.82 -15.76
N GLY A 51 1.85 0.62 -16.99
CA GLY A 51 3.28 0.58 -17.33
C GLY A 51 3.90 1.95 -17.67
N LEU A 52 3.14 3.03 -17.62
CA LEU A 52 3.65 4.35 -17.98
C LEU A 52 4.41 5.02 -16.83
N PRO A 53 5.49 5.77 -17.12
CA PRO A 53 6.28 6.45 -16.10
C PRO A 53 5.51 7.61 -15.46
N PRO A 54 5.91 8.06 -14.26
CA PRO A 54 5.33 9.22 -13.61
C PRO A 54 5.59 10.51 -14.41
N VAL A 55 4.70 11.49 -14.30
CA VAL A 55 4.84 12.82 -14.90
C VAL A 55 5.21 13.79 -13.79
N ASP A 56 6.37 14.43 -13.91
CA ASP A 56 6.93 15.35 -12.89
C ASP A 56 6.96 14.75 -11.47
N GLY A 57 7.27 13.45 -11.37
CA GLY A 57 7.31 12.73 -10.09
C GLY A 57 5.93 12.37 -9.51
N ILE A 58 4.84 12.66 -10.23
CA ILE A 58 3.48 12.31 -9.82
C ILE A 58 2.99 11.11 -10.63
N PRO A 59 2.50 10.03 -10.01
CA PRO A 59 2.03 8.83 -10.70
C PRO A 59 0.62 9.00 -11.29
N LEU A 60 0.45 9.99 -12.18
CA LEU A 60 -0.85 10.32 -12.80
C LEU A 60 -1.48 9.13 -13.51
N PHE A 61 -0.68 8.35 -14.24
CA PHE A 61 -1.15 7.17 -14.94
C PHE A 61 -1.55 6.04 -13.99
N GLY A 62 -0.88 5.90 -12.85
CA GLY A 62 -1.28 4.98 -11.79
C GLY A 62 -2.65 5.32 -11.22
N TYR A 63 -2.92 6.59 -10.91
CA TYR A 63 -4.24 7.03 -10.45
C TYR A 63 -5.32 6.86 -11.53
N ALA A 64 -4.99 7.17 -12.79
CA ALA A 64 -5.91 6.92 -13.92
C ALA A 64 -6.21 5.42 -14.09
N THR A 65 -5.23 4.54 -13.85
CA THR A 65 -5.39 3.09 -13.85
C THR A 65 -6.39 2.66 -12.78
N ILE A 66 -6.25 3.14 -11.54
CA ILE A 66 -7.20 2.83 -10.45
C ILE A 66 -8.62 3.27 -10.82
N ALA A 67 -8.77 4.50 -11.32
CA ALA A 67 -10.07 5.02 -11.75
C ALA A 67 -10.69 4.16 -12.87
N ALA A 68 -9.89 3.76 -13.87
CA ALA A 68 -10.33 2.91 -14.96
C ALA A 68 -10.73 1.51 -14.50
N VAL A 69 -9.99 0.91 -13.55
CA VAL A 69 -10.32 -0.39 -12.94
C VAL A 69 -11.63 -0.31 -12.17
N LEU A 70 -11.80 0.70 -11.30
CA LEU A 70 -13.03 0.88 -10.52
C LEU A 70 -14.25 1.12 -11.41
N ILE A 71 -14.17 2.05 -12.36
CA ILE A 71 -15.29 2.36 -13.28
C ILE A 71 -15.56 1.16 -14.18
N GLY A 72 -14.51 0.50 -14.68
CA GLY A 72 -14.62 -0.71 -15.48
C GLY A 72 -15.34 -1.85 -14.76
N ALA A 73 -15.00 -2.10 -13.51
CA ALA A 73 -15.65 -3.09 -12.65
C ALA A 73 -17.15 -2.74 -12.43
N ILE A 74 -17.46 -1.47 -12.14
CA ILE A 74 -18.83 -0.99 -11.97
C ILE A 74 -19.64 -1.18 -13.27
N VAL A 75 -19.11 -0.85 -14.43
CA VAL A 75 -19.78 -1.05 -15.71
C VAL A 75 -20.01 -2.52 -16.03
N LEU A 76 -19.07 -3.39 -15.67
CA LEU A 76 -19.16 -4.85 -15.86
C LEU A 76 -20.13 -5.54 -14.91
N GLN A 77 -20.55 -4.92 -13.81
CA GLN A 77 -21.45 -5.51 -12.81
C GLN A 77 -22.74 -6.05 -13.39
N THR A 78 -23.36 -5.31 -14.34
CA THR A 78 -24.58 -5.75 -15.02
C THR A 78 -24.38 -7.09 -15.71
N ARG A 79 -23.22 -7.28 -16.35
CA ARG A 79 -22.88 -8.51 -17.04
C ARG A 79 -22.54 -9.63 -16.07
N ILE A 80 -21.81 -9.33 -15.03
CA ILE A 80 -21.45 -10.27 -13.96
C ILE A 80 -22.72 -10.76 -13.26
N ALA A 81 -23.62 -9.85 -12.86
CA ALA A 81 -24.88 -10.20 -12.24
C ALA A 81 -25.72 -11.15 -13.15
N ARG A 82 -25.83 -10.83 -14.43
CA ARG A 82 -26.50 -11.69 -15.39
C ARG A 82 -25.85 -13.07 -15.47
N SER A 83 -24.52 -13.13 -15.62
CA SER A 83 -23.77 -14.38 -15.74
C SER A 83 -23.88 -15.30 -14.51
N VAL A 84 -24.11 -14.73 -13.33
CA VAL A 84 -24.27 -15.48 -12.07
C VAL A 84 -25.75 -15.87 -11.87
N PHE A 85 -26.67 -14.93 -12.02
CA PHE A 85 -28.06 -15.14 -11.63
C PHE A 85 -28.94 -15.83 -12.70
N GLU A 86 -28.62 -15.69 -14.00
CA GLU A 86 -29.36 -16.45 -15.03
C GLU A 86 -29.19 -17.97 -14.91
N PRO A 87 -27.98 -18.54 -14.76
CA PRO A 87 -27.85 -19.98 -14.57
C PRO A 87 -28.41 -20.44 -13.22
N LEU A 88 -28.29 -19.64 -12.18
CA LEU A 88 -28.85 -19.92 -10.86
C LEU A 88 -30.38 -19.95 -10.91
N ALA A 89 -31.02 -19.03 -11.61
CA ALA A 89 -32.47 -19.03 -11.82
C ALA A 89 -32.93 -20.33 -12.51
N ARG A 90 -32.28 -20.69 -13.62
CA ARG A 90 -32.61 -21.96 -14.37
C ARG A 90 -32.40 -23.22 -13.52
N TYR A 91 -31.38 -23.23 -12.63
CA TYR A 91 -31.19 -24.34 -11.69
C TYR A 91 -32.30 -24.41 -10.65
N LEU A 92 -32.66 -23.26 -10.07
CA LEU A 92 -33.70 -23.17 -9.06
C LEU A 92 -35.09 -23.47 -9.61
N GLU A 93 -35.42 -23.13 -10.86
CA GLU A 93 -36.66 -23.49 -11.54
C GLU A 93 -36.89 -25.02 -11.52
N ARG A 94 -35.83 -25.82 -11.57
CA ARG A 94 -35.89 -27.30 -11.59
C ARG A 94 -35.89 -27.94 -10.20
N SER A 95 -35.36 -27.25 -9.18
CA SER A 95 -35.06 -27.86 -7.87
C SER A 95 -35.52 -27.03 -6.67
N ALA A 96 -36.11 -25.84 -6.84
CA ALA A 96 -36.40 -24.95 -5.73
C ALA A 96 -37.52 -25.47 -4.82
N LYS A 97 -37.20 -25.62 -3.54
CA LYS A 97 -38.16 -25.86 -2.46
C LYS A 97 -38.78 -24.56 -1.90
N SER A 98 -38.24 -23.38 -2.26
CA SER A 98 -38.67 -22.08 -1.77
C SER A 98 -39.05 -21.15 -2.91
N THR A 99 -40.31 -20.79 -2.98
CA THR A 99 -40.88 -19.87 -3.98
C THR A 99 -40.30 -18.45 -3.83
N THR A 100 -40.03 -18.01 -2.60
CA THR A 100 -39.48 -16.68 -2.32
C THR A 100 -38.03 -16.52 -2.85
N LEU A 101 -37.19 -17.56 -2.72
CA LEU A 101 -35.85 -17.58 -3.26
C LEU A 101 -35.86 -17.60 -4.79
N LEU A 102 -36.71 -18.44 -5.39
CA LEU A 102 -36.87 -18.51 -6.84
C LEU A 102 -37.27 -17.13 -7.41
N LEU A 103 -38.29 -16.49 -6.83
CA LEU A 103 -38.74 -15.15 -7.26
C LEU A 103 -37.63 -14.10 -7.11
N ALA A 104 -36.88 -14.10 -6.01
CA ALA A 104 -35.78 -13.16 -5.81
C ALA A 104 -34.70 -13.33 -6.88
N VAL A 105 -34.23 -14.55 -7.13
CA VAL A 105 -33.15 -14.84 -8.10
C VAL A 105 -33.60 -14.56 -9.54
N THR A 106 -34.83 -15.03 -9.92
CA THR A 106 -35.38 -14.79 -11.28
C THR A 106 -35.50 -13.30 -11.56
N ARG A 107 -35.89 -12.52 -10.57
CA ARG A 107 -35.99 -11.06 -10.74
C ARG A 107 -34.65 -10.38 -10.94
N ILE A 108 -33.63 -10.73 -10.14
CA ILE A 108 -32.27 -10.19 -10.34
C ILE A 108 -31.79 -10.55 -11.76
N ALA A 109 -32.06 -11.75 -12.23
CA ALA A 109 -31.69 -12.21 -13.57
C ALA A 109 -32.41 -11.41 -14.69
N GLN A 110 -33.67 -11.02 -14.50
CA GLN A 110 -34.48 -10.31 -15.48
C GLN A 110 -34.21 -8.82 -15.51
N ALA A 111 -33.84 -8.18 -14.36
CA ALA A 111 -33.60 -6.75 -14.26
C ALA A 111 -32.17 -6.42 -13.76
N PRO A 112 -31.11 -6.88 -14.45
CA PRO A 112 -29.72 -6.77 -13.97
C PRO A 112 -29.22 -5.31 -13.93
N SER A 113 -29.80 -4.40 -14.67
CA SER A 113 -29.43 -2.97 -14.68
C SER A 113 -29.79 -2.28 -13.36
N PHE A 114 -30.96 -2.59 -12.80
CA PHE A 114 -31.34 -2.07 -11.48
C PHE A 114 -30.45 -2.65 -10.37
N ALA A 115 -30.13 -3.93 -10.47
CA ALA A 115 -29.20 -4.59 -9.56
C ALA A 115 -27.82 -3.91 -9.57
N ALA A 116 -27.30 -3.59 -10.75
CA ALA A 116 -25.99 -2.95 -10.92
C ALA A 116 -25.91 -1.56 -10.28
N ILE A 117 -26.93 -0.74 -10.40
CA ILE A 117 -26.95 0.60 -9.79
C ILE A 117 -26.88 0.49 -8.26
N GLY A 118 -27.64 -0.44 -7.64
CA GLY A 118 -27.60 -0.67 -6.21
C GLY A 118 -26.24 -1.19 -5.73
N MET A 119 -25.58 -2.02 -6.52
CA MET A 119 -24.27 -2.61 -6.17
C MET A 119 -23.09 -1.65 -6.36
N ALA A 120 -23.19 -0.64 -7.24
CA ALA A 120 -22.05 0.20 -7.62
C ALA A 120 -21.37 0.88 -6.43
N GLY A 121 -22.17 1.42 -5.52
CA GLY A 121 -21.67 2.04 -4.28
C GLY A 121 -20.98 1.03 -3.35
N ILE A 122 -21.53 -0.18 -3.24
CA ILE A 122 -20.94 -1.25 -2.40
C ILE A 122 -19.59 -1.66 -2.96
N VAL A 123 -19.51 -1.91 -4.27
CA VAL A 123 -18.25 -2.32 -4.92
C VAL A 123 -17.19 -1.25 -4.80
N ALA A 124 -17.54 0.02 -5.04
CA ALA A 124 -16.58 1.11 -4.93
C ALA A 124 -16.04 1.26 -3.49
N SER A 125 -16.93 1.29 -2.49
CA SER A 125 -16.54 1.42 -1.08
C SER A 125 -15.75 0.20 -0.59
N PHE A 126 -16.21 -1.01 -0.93
CA PHE A 126 -15.56 -2.24 -0.50
C PHE A 126 -14.21 -2.45 -1.20
N ALA A 127 -14.11 -2.14 -2.49
CA ALA A 127 -12.85 -2.20 -3.22
C ALA A 127 -11.80 -1.22 -2.64
N LEU A 128 -12.22 0.00 -2.31
CA LEU A 128 -11.33 0.98 -1.69
C LEU A 128 -10.88 0.52 -0.30
N MET A 129 -11.80 0.00 0.51
CA MET A 129 -11.50 -0.57 1.83
C MET A 129 -10.45 -1.67 1.74
N ILE A 130 -10.66 -2.66 0.87
CA ILE A 130 -9.71 -3.78 0.67
C ILE A 130 -8.35 -3.26 0.17
N ALA A 131 -8.35 -2.32 -0.79
CA ALA A 131 -7.13 -1.77 -1.34
C ALA A 131 -6.29 -1.05 -0.26
N MET A 132 -6.93 -0.22 0.55
CA MET A 132 -6.26 0.51 1.63
C MET A 132 -5.82 -0.41 2.76
N ALA A 133 -6.67 -1.35 3.19
CA ALA A 133 -6.32 -2.32 4.22
C ALA A 133 -5.11 -3.19 3.80
N THR A 134 -5.10 -3.66 2.55
CA THR A 134 -3.98 -4.45 2.00
C THR A 134 -2.71 -3.60 1.89
N MET A 135 -2.80 -2.36 1.42
CA MET A 135 -1.64 -1.46 1.33
C MET A 135 -1.05 -1.18 2.71
N VAL A 136 -1.89 -0.84 3.71
CA VAL A 136 -1.42 -0.53 5.07
C VAL A 136 -0.79 -1.76 5.73
N ALA A 137 -1.41 -2.94 5.58
CA ALA A 137 -0.85 -4.19 6.11
C ALA A 137 0.50 -4.51 5.45
N SER A 138 0.58 -4.47 4.11
CA SER A 138 1.80 -4.71 3.35
C SER A 138 2.94 -3.76 3.75
N PHE A 139 2.62 -2.49 3.94
CA PHE A 139 3.60 -1.48 4.35
C PHE A 139 4.08 -1.72 5.78
N ARG A 140 3.16 -1.98 6.71
CA ARG A 140 3.50 -2.26 8.11
C ARG A 140 4.41 -3.48 8.24
N ASP A 141 4.06 -4.58 7.55
CA ASP A 141 4.84 -5.80 7.57
C ASP A 141 6.22 -5.59 6.93
N SER A 142 6.27 -4.88 5.79
CA SER A 142 7.53 -4.56 5.12
C SER A 142 8.47 -3.70 5.99
N VAL A 143 7.92 -2.74 6.73
CA VAL A 143 8.70 -1.90 7.67
C VAL A 143 9.15 -2.72 8.87
N ASP A 144 8.32 -3.60 9.38
CA ASP A 144 8.64 -4.45 10.52
C ASP A 144 9.77 -5.45 10.19
N ASP A 145 9.68 -6.07 9.03
CA ASP A 145 10.73 -6.94 8.48
C ASP A 145 12.04 -6.17 8.23
N TRP A 146 11.93 -4.97 7.66
CA TRP A 146 13.08 -4.11 7.44
C TRP A 146 13.75 -3.71 8.76
N LEU A 147 12.99 -3.27 9.77
CA LEU A 147 13.52 -2.94 11.11
C LEU A 147 14.23 -4.14 11.73
N THR A 148 13.68 -5.34 11.59
CA THR A 148 14.29 -6.57 12.12
C THR A 148 15.65 -6.85 11.48
N ARG A 149 15.81 -6.57 10.17
CA ARG A 149 17.06 -6.81 9.44
C ARG A 149 18.10 -5.71 9.64
N ILE A 150 17.66 -4.44 9.71
CA ILE A 150 18.59 -3.30 9.83
C ILE A 150 19.05 -3.06 11.27
N LEU A 151 18.29 -3.55 12.25
CA LEU A 151 18.54 -3.40 13.68
C LEU A 151 18.79 -4.77 14.36
N PRO A 152 19.86 -5.50 14.01
CA PRO A 152 20.12 -6.83 14.57
C PRO A 152 20.64 -6.81 16.02
N ALA A 153 21.18 -5.69 16.51
CA ALA A 153 21.68 -5.56 17.88
C ALA A 153 20.55 -5.22 18.87
N PRO A 154 20.60 -5.69 20.12
CA PRO A 154 19.59 -5.36 21.12
C PRO A 154 19.66 -3.92 21.63
N LEU A 155 20.80 -3.24 21.50
CA LEU A 155 21.04 -1.88 21.98
C LEU A 155 21.74 -1.03 20.91
N TYR A 156 21.28 0.18 20.74
CA TYR A 156 21.88 1.20 19.87
C TYR A 156 22.24 2.44 20.68
N VAL A 157 23.40 3.02 20.38
CA VAL A 157 23.88 4.25 20.97
C VAL A 157 24.25 5.22 19.86
N ARG A 158 23.80 6.44 19.94
CA ARG A 158 24.08 7.51 18.99
C ARG A 158 24.73 8.68 19.71
N ALA A 159 25.79 9.27 19.15
CA ALA A 159 26.56 10.34 19.80
C ALA A 159 25.73 11.63 19.98
N ALA A 160 24.86 11.95 19.00
CA ALA A 160 23.84 13.00 19.14
C ALA A 160 22.76 12.84 18.07
N PRO A 161 21.47 13.06 18.39
CA PRO A 161 20.40 13.02 17.42
C PRO A 161 20.51 14.17 16.42
N GLY A 162 20.43 13.86 15.12
CA GLY A 162 20.35 14.84 14.04
C GLY A 162 21.62 15.66 13.78
N ALA A 163 22.67 15.54 14.57
CA ALA A 163 23.92 16.26 14.38
C ALA A 163 24.94 15.43 13.58
N SER A 164 25.28 15.88 12.38
CA SER A 164 26.33 15.26 11.56
C SER A 164 27.75 15.51 12.09
N THR A 165 27.91 16.44 13.04
CA THR A 165 29.17 16.88 13.61
C THR A 165 29.53 16.23 14.94
N ALA A 166 28.56 15.61 15.63
CA ALA A 166 28.82 14.89 16.86
C ALA A 166 29.37 13.50 16.58
N PHE A 167 30.37 13.09 17.36
CA PHE A 167 31.00 11.78 17.26
C PHE A 167 31.43 11.31 18.66
N PHE A 168 31.61 10.01 18.82
CA PHE A 168 32.15 9.46 20.06
C PHE A 168 33.64 9.76 20.19
N SER A 169 34.06 10.11 21.41
CA SER A 169 35.49 10.18 21.74
C SER A 169 36.11 8.77 21.72
N GLN A 170 37.43 8.68 21.57
CA GLN A 170 38.11 7.39 21.67
C GLN A 170 37.89 6.73 23.04
N ALA A 171 37.79 7.55 24.09
CA ALA A 171 37.48 7.10 25.43
C ALA A 171 36.08 6.47 25.53
N ASP A 172 35.06 7.07 24.87
CA ASP A 172 33.71 6.53 24.85
C ASP A 172 33.64 5.21 24.08
N ILE A 173 34.34 5.11 22.96
CA ILE A 173 34.45 3.86 22.18
C ILE A 173 35.04 2.74 23.04
N GLU A 174 36.12 3.01 23.76
CA GLU A 174 36.76 2.01 24.63
C GLU A 174 35.88 1.66 25.84
N ARG A 175 35.15 2.62 26.42
CA ARG A 175 34.18 2.35 27.50
C ARG A 175 33.05 1.43 27.03
N ILE A 176 32.50 1.67 25.82
CA ILE A 176 31.50 0.80 25.26
C ILE A 176 32.04 -0.60 25.02
N LYS A 177 33.22 -0.73 24.40
CA LYS A 177 33.84 -2.04 24.10
C LYS A 177 34.23 -2.82 25.33
N SER A 178 34.78 -2.16 26.35
CA SER A 178 35.31 -2.80 27.56
C SER A 178 34.23 -3.07 28.62
N HIS A 179 32.98 -2.63 28.40
CA HIS A 179 31.91 -2.84 29.37
C HIS A 179 31.64 -4.34 29.59
N PRO A 180 31.57 -4.84 30.85
CA PRO A 180 31.48 -6.25 31.15
C PRO A 180 30.31 -7.01 30.52
N ALA A 181 29.18 -6.29 30.31
CA ALA A 181 27.97 -6.81 29.70
C ALA A 181 28.04 -6.89 28.17
N VAL A 182 28.99 -6.22 27.53
CA VAL A 182 29.10 -6.17 26.08
C VAL A 182 29.83 -7.41 25.56
N GLU A 183 29.20 -8.08 24.60
CA GLU A 183 29.79 -9.17 23.84
C GLU A 183 30.53 -8.66 22.62
N ARG A 184 29.87 -7.77 21.86
CA ARG A 184 30.37 -7.19 20.63
C ARG A 184 29.79 -5.78 20.45
N ALA A 185 30.58 -4.87 19.92
CA ALA A 185 30.13 -3.55 19.52
C ALA A 185 30.62 -3.26 18.09
N GLU A 186 29.72 -2.80 17.23
CA GLU A 186 30.01 -2.35 15.86
C GLU A 186 29.72 -0.86 15.75
N PHE A 187 30.67 -0.15 15.18
CA PHE A 187 30.59 1.31 15.05
C PHE A 187 30.37 1.68 13.61
N SER A 188 29.57 2.72 13.40
CA SER A 188 29.30 3.28 12.08
C SER A 188 29.44 4.79 12.07
N ARG A 189 29.71 5.32 10.88
CA ARG A 189 29.80 6.75 10.61
C ARG A 189 28.75 7.14 9.59
N ALA A 190 27.86 8.06 9.95
CA ALA A 190 26.91 8.65 9.03
C ALA A 190 27.34 10.08 8.65
N VAL A 191 27.44 10.36 7.35
CA VAL A 191 27.86 11.66 6.80
C VAL A 191 26.86 12.09 5.73
N ARG A 192 26.53 13.37 5.68
CA ARG A 192 25.71 13.92 4.60
C ARG A 192 26.58 14.29 3.41
N LEU A 193 26.22 13.85 2.22
CA LEU A 193 26.89 14.17 0.97
C LEU A 193 25.96 14.98 0.08
N GLN A 194 26.51 16.05 -0.52
CA GLN A 194 25.85 16.80 -1.57
C GLN A 194 26.35 16.29 -2.92
N LEU A 195 25.54 15.48 -3.61
CA LEU A 195 25.89 14.96 -4.93
C LEU A 195 25.50 15.94 -6.05
N ASP A 196 24.36 16.61 -5.88
CA ASP A 196 23.82 17.59 -6.82
C ASP A 196 23.37 18.84 -6.03
N PRO A 197 23.86 20.05 -6.35
CA PRO A 197 23.48 21.29 -5.66
C PRO A 197 21.97 21.58 -5.67
N GLN A 198 21.23 21.04 -6.64
CA GLN A 198 19.79 21.27 -6.80
C GLN A 198 18.92 20.21 -6.10
N ARG A 199 19.54 19.17 -5.52
CA ARG A 199 18.85 18.07 -4.87
C ARG A 199 19.16 18.02 -3.38
N ALA A 200 18.33 17.32 -2.63
CA ALA A 200 18.58 17.09 -1.21
C ALA A 200 19.84 16.25 -0.99
N GLN A 201 20.48 16.46 0.16
CA GLN A 201 21.66 15.69 0.56
C GLN A 201 21.31 14.21 0.75
N VAL A 202 22.20 13.33 0.30
CA VAL A 202 22.15 11.89 0.56
C VAL A 202 22.97 11.54 1.80
N THR A 203 22.68 10.42 2.42
CA THR A 203 23.42 9.94 3.59
C THR A 203 24.42 8.85 3.18
N LEU A 204 25.71 9.10 3.40
CA LEU A 204 26.74 8.06 3.33
C LEU A 204 26.88 7.40 4.71
N ILE A 205 26.82 6.06 4.75
CA ILE A 205 26.92 5.27 5.97
C ILE A 205 28.12 4.34 5.85
N ALA A 206 29.20 4.67 6.54
CA ALA A 206 30.35 3.77 6.68
C ALA A 206 30.08 2.81 7.85
N ARG A 207 29.98 1.51 7.53
CA ARG A 207 29.70 0.44 8.49
C ARG A 207 30.50 -0.84 8.17
N PRO A 208 30.70 -1.75 9.13
CA PRO A 208 31.37 -3.01 8.86
C PRO A 208 30.47 -3.89 7.96
N ILE A 209 30.76 -3.91 6.66
CA ILE A 209 30.06 -4.74 5.68
C ILE A 209 31.01 -5.79 5.16
N ASP A 210 30.60 -7.07 5.24
CA ASP A 210 31.30 -8.14 4.53
C ASP A 210 30.92 -8.12 3.05
N ALA A 211 31.90 -7.84 2.20
CA ALA A 211 31.67 -7.79 0.75
C ALA A 211 31.28 -9.15 0.14
N ALA A 212 31.61 -10.26 0.83
CA ALA A 212 31.22 -11.60 0.39
C ALA A 212 29.77 -11.92 0.77
N ASN A 213 29.25 -11.31 1.86
CA ASN A 213 27.88 -11.54 2.31
C ASN A 213 27.21 -10.22 2.78
N PRO A 214 27.02 -9.25 1.88
CA PRO A 214 26.45 -7.96 2.25
C PRO A 214 24.99 -8.06 2.74
N GLY A 215 24.27 -9.10 2.32
CA GLY A 215 22.88 -9.37 2.72
C GLY A 215 22.69 -9.66 4.21
N ALA A 216 23.75 -10.02 4.92
CA ALA A 216 23.71 -10.19 6.38
C ALA A 216 23.49 -8.86 7.14
N MET A 217 23.87 -7.75 6.53
CA MET A 217 23.86 -6.41 7.16
C MET A 217 22.93 -5.41 6.44
N LEU A 218 22.56 -5.68 5.21
CA LEU A 218 21.73 -4.82 4.37
C LEU A 218 20.55 -5.61 3.80
N PRO A 219 19.33 -5.09 3.87
CA PRO A 219 18.15 -5.70 3.21
C PRO A 219 18.23 -5.47 1.71
N LEU A 220 19.01 -6.30 1.01
CA LEU A 220 19.25 -6.17 -0.43
C LEU A 220 17.98 -6.43 -1.23
N THR A 221 17.81 -5.67 -2.31
CA THR A 221 16.75 -5.82 -3.31
C THR A 221 17.39 -6.20 -4.66
N GLY A 222 17.05 -7.38 -5.16
CA GLY A 222 17.53 -7.85 -6.47
C GLY A 222 18.95 -8.41 -6.48
N ALA A 223 19.56 -8.43 -7.68
CA ALA A 223 20.87 -9.02 -7.91
C ALA A 223 22.01 -8.10 -7.40
N THR A 224 23.11 -8.72 -6.96
CA THR A 224 24.35 -8.04 -6.59
C THR A 224 25.41 -8.26 -7.66
N ALA A 225 26.26 -7.27 -7.90
CA ALA A 225 27.44 -7.42 -8.73
C ALA A 225 28.60 -8.02 -7.91
N PRO A 226 29.29 -9.02 -8.40
CA PRO A 226 30.50 -9.53 -7.74
C PRO A 226 31.58 -8.45 -7.76
N TRP A 227 32.20 -8.23 -6.61
CA TRP A 227 33.34 -7.33 -6.50
C TRP A 227 34.63 -8.17 -6.33
N THR A 228 35.67 -7.82 -7.06
CA THR A 228 36.99 -8.45 -6.97
C THR A 228 38.07 -7.42 -6.66
N GLN A 229 39.14 -7.87 -6.02
CA GLN A 229 40.28 -7.03 -5.70
C GLN A 229 40.90 -6.41 -6.96
N GLY A 230 41.08 -5.09 -6.99
CA GLY A 230 41.52 -4.33 -8.17
C GLY A 230 40.42 -3.51 -8.84
N MET A 231 39.16 -3.77 -8.54
CA MET A 231 38.04 -2.91 -8.92
C MET A 231 37.92 -1.71 -7.94
N PRO A 232 37.29 -0.59 -8.38
CA PRO A 232 36.94 0.48 -7.44
C PRO A 232 36.17 -0.06 -6.25
N PRO A 233 36.33 0.49 -5.03
CA PRO A 233 35.68 0.00 -3.81
C PRO A 233 34.18 -0.17 -3.98
N PRO A 234 33.58 -1.23 -3.40
CA PRO A 234 32.16 -1.48 -3.53
C PRO A 234 31.35 -0.55 -2.64
N ILE A 235 30.23 -0.10 -3.18
CA ILE A 235 29.18 0.60 -2.44
C ILE A 235 27.83 -0.07 -2.68
N TRP A 236 26.93 0.05 -1.71
CA TRP A 236 25.55 -0.40 -1.82
C TRP A 236 24.66 0.84 -1.73
N VAL A 237 23.81 1.02 -2.71
CA VAL A 237 22.94 2.21 -2.83
C VAL A 237 21.52 1.86 -2.43
N SER A 238 20.79 2.78 -1.81
CA SER A 238 19.37 2.56 -1.53
C SER A 238 18.53 2.70 -2.81
N GLU A 239 17.30 2.16 -2.80
CA GLU A 239 16.38 2.23 -3.95
C GLU A 239 16.21 3.67 -4.48
N PRO A 240 16.04 4.73 -3.64
CA PRO A 240 15.96 6.11 -4.13
C PRO A 240 17.18 6.56 -4.95
N MET A 241 18.36 6.00 -4.72
CA MET A 241 19.55 6.35 -5.52
C MET A 241 19.46 5.84 -6.94
N VAL A 242 18.73 4.73 -7.17
CA VAL A 242 18.45 4.21 -8.52
C VAL A 242 17.51 5.17 -9.25
N ASP A 243 16.43 5.57 -8.61
CA ASP A 243 15.38 6.36 -9.26
C ASP A 243 15.77 7.84 -9.43
N ILE A 244 16.40 8.44 -8.41
CA ILE A 244 16.74 9.86 -8.40
C ILE A 244 18.06 10.15 -9.15
N TYR A 245 19.07 9.27 -8.99
CA TYR A 245 20.43 9.50 -9.54
C TYR A 245 20.78 8.53 -10.69
N GLY A 246 19.92 7.58 -11.05
CA GLY A 246 20.13 6.62 -12.14
C GLY A 246 21.26 5.62 -11.88
N MET A 247 21.62 5.39 -10.62
CA MET A 247 22.69 4.45 -10.26
C MET A 247 22.23 3.00 -10.46
N ARG A 248 23.05 2.21 -11.16
CA ARG A 248 22.72 0.80 -11.50
C ARG A 248 23.79 -0.16 -10.99
N VAL A 249 23.36 -1.36 -10.60
CA VAL A 249 24.27 -2.43 -10.16
C VAL A 249 25.30 -2.74 -11.24
N GLY A 250 26.58 -2.82 -10.85
CA GLY A 250 27.72 -3.01 -11.74
C GLY A 250 28.28 -1.73 -12.36
N GLN A 251 27.60 -0.58 -12.21
CA GLN A 251 28.08 0.71 -12.71
C GLN A 251 29.19 1.28 -11.82
N THR A 252 30.18 1.91 -12.44
CA THR A 252 31.14 2.77 -11.72
C THR A 252 30.57 4.17 -11.62
N VAL A 253 30.55 4.72 -10.40
CA VAL A 253 30.06 6.06 -10.10
C VAL A 253 31.14 6.86 -9.35
N GLU A 254 31.13 8.17 -9.51
CA GLU A 254 32.03 9.07 -8.77
C GLU A 254 31.30 9.74 -7.60
N LEU A 255 31.91 9.68 -6.42
CA LEU A 255 31.39 10.34 -5.24
C LEU A 255 32.40 11.36 -4.69
N PRO A 256 31.97 12.57 -4.24
CA PRO A 256 32.82 13.55 -3.60
C PRO A 256 33.14 13.11 -2.17
N LEU A 257 34.27 12.45 -1.97
CA LEU A 257 34.69 11.91 -0.68
C LEU A 257 36.13 12.36 -0.35
N GLY A 258 36.36 12.80 0.88
CA GLY A 258 37.68 13.26 1.31
C GLY A 258 38.21 14.48 0.53
N GLY A 259 37.34 15.35 0.02
CA GLY A 259 37.68 16.52 -0.78
C GLY A 259 38.10 16.22 -2.22
N ARG A 260 37.90 14.99 -2.70
CA ARG A 260 38.24 14.54 -4.06
C ARG A 260 37.07 13.73 -4.64
N SER A 261 36.99 13.68 -5.99
CA SER A 261 36.11 12.74 -6.65
C SER A 261 36.74 11.34 -6.63
N GLN A 262 36.03 10.35 -6.12
CA GLN A 262 36.48 8.97 -5.97
C GLN A 262 35.55 8.05 -6.73
N ALA A 263 36.11 7.10 -7.46
CA ALA A 263 35.35 6.10 -8.20
C ALA A 263 34.96 4.93 -7.28
N PHE A 264 33.70 4.48 -7.40
CA PHE A 264 33.13 3.34 -6.67
C PHE A 264 32.35 2.45 -7.61
N THR A 265 32.29 1.16 -7.29
CA THR A 265 31.43 0.21 -8.00
C THR A 265 30.13 0.00 -7.21
N VAL A 266 28.98 0.19 -7.85
CA VAL A 266 27.69 -0.13 -7.26
C VAL A 266 27.54 -1.66 -7.18
N ALA A 267 27.76 -2.24 -6.00
CA ALA A 267 27.73 -3.68 -5.77
C ALA A 267 26.32 -4.24 -5.54
N GLY A 268 25.36 -3.41 -5.15
CA GLY A 268 23.98 -3.83 -4.94
C GLY A 268 23.07 -2.68 -4.56
N VAL A 269 21.77 -2.96 -4.58
CA VAL A 269 20.72 -2.05 -4.13
C VAL A 269 20.10 -2.62 -2.86
N TRP A 270 19.81 -1.75 -1.90
CA TRP A 270 19.17 -2.13 -0.64
C TRP A 270 17.98 -1.25 -0.29
N ARG A 271 17.04 -1.80 0.46
CA ARG A 271 15.80 -1.11 0.86
C ARG A 271 16.07 -0.24 2.08
N ASP A 272 15.70 1.05 2.01
CA ASP A 272 15.82 1.99 3.12
C ASP A 272 14.57 2.86 3.27
N TYR A 273 13.74 2.54 4.25
CA TYR A 273 12.53 3.33 4.54
C TYR A 273 12.79 4.59 5.37
N ALA A 274 14.01 4.75 5.92
CA ALA A 274 14.33 5.89 6.78
C ALA A 274 14.81 7.13 6.00
N ARG A 275 15.38 6.95 4.78
CA ARG A 275 16.06 8.02 4.03
C ARG A 275 15.48 8.20 2.64
N GLN A 276 14.48 9.06 2.54
CA GLN A 276 13.71 9.29 1.29
C GLN A 276 14.56 9.87 0.13
N PHE A 277 15.63 10.60 0.45
CA PHE A 277 16.49 11.22 -0.57
C PHE A 277 17.66 10.34 -1.00
N GLY A 278 17.78 9.16 -0.40
CA GLY A 278 18.79 8.18 -0.71
C GLY A 278 19.87 8.03 0.34
N ALA A 279 20.43 6.83 0.35
CA ALA A 279 21.57 6.48 1.19
C ALA A 279 22.57 5.61 0.42
N ILE A 280 23.83 5.73 0.79
CA ILE A 280 24.94 4.95 0.25
C ILE A 280 25.63 4.28 1.43
N ALA A 281 25.70 2.95 1.42
CA ALA A 281 26.47 2.18 2.38
C ALA A 281 27.86 1.88 1.80
N ILE A 282 28.90 2.09 2.61
CA ILE A 282 30.30 1.82 2.26
C ILE A 282 30.96 1.04 3.41
N ARG A 283 31.95 0.23 3.11
CA ARG A 283 32.76 -0.43 4.15
C ARG A 283 33.53 0.60 4.97
N THR A 284 33.55 0.42 6.29
CA THR A 284 34.31 1.31 7.19
C THR A 284 35.79 1.40 6.80
N SER A 285 36.40 0.29 6.40
CA SER A 285 37.81 0.26 5.94
C SER A 285 38.08 1.14 4.74
N ASP A 286 37.17 1.11 3.75
CA ASP A 286 37.32 1.91 2.53
C ASP A 286 37.11 3.39 2.82
N TYR A 287 36.09 3.71 3.62
CA TYR A 287 35.79 5.07 4.05
C TYR A 287 37.00 5.69 4.77
N GLN A 288 37.53 4.99 5.76
CA GLN A 288 38.70 5.45 6.55
C GLN A 288 39.95 5.62 5.71
N SER A 289 40.21 4.67 4.80
CA SER A 289 41.40 4.74 3.93
C SER A 289 41.34 5.91 2.94
N LEU A 290 40.13 6.28 2.46
CA LEU A 290 39.94 7.34 1.47
C LEU A 290 39.85 8.75 2.09
N THR A 291 39.31 8.83 3.32
CA THR A 291 39.06 10.14 3.97
C THR A 291 40.02 10.46 5.12
N GLY A 292 40.65 9.46 5.72
CA GLY A 292 41.38 9.61 6.98
C GLY A 292 40.47 9.86 8.20
N ASP A 293 39.13 9.87 8.04
CA ASP A 293 38.18 10.09 9.13
C ASP A 293 37.90 8.79 9.89
N ASN A 294 38.39 8.69 11.12
CA ASN A 294 38.20 7.57 12.03
C ASN A 294 37.06 7.83 13.04
N THR A 295 36.35 8.94 12.92
CA THR A 295 35.26 9.26 13.85
C THR A 295 34.05 8.35 13.61
N VAL A 296 33.28 8.08 14.67
CA VAL A 296 32.08 7.26 14.63
C VAL A 296 30.91 7.99 15.29
N THR A 297 29.71 7.82 14.72
CA THR A 297 28.51 8.51 15.18
C THR A 297 27.51 7.59 15.87
N ASP A 298 27.51 6.32 15.50
CA ASP A 298 26.55 5.32 15.98
C ASP A 298 27.28 4.03 16.39
N ALA A 299 26.76 3.38 17.42
CA ALA A 299 27.21 2.08 17.87
C ALA A 299 26.04 1.11 17.98
N ALA A 300 26.19 -0.07 17.40
CA ALA A 300 25.33 -1.23 17.60
C ALA A 300 26.00 -2.16 18.61
N VAL A 301 25.32 -2.50 19.71
CA VAL A 301 25.90 -3.20 20.86
C VAL A 301 25.15 -4.49 21.13
N TRP A 302 25.84 -5.63 21.06
CA TRP A 302 25.34 -6.93 21.46
C TRP A 302 25.72 -7.22 22.89
N LEU A 303 24.80 -7.74 23.67
CA LEU A 303 24.96 -8.03 25.09
C LEU A 303 25.19 -9.52 25.32
N LYS A 304 26.01 -9.83 26.29
CA LYS A 304 26.19 -11.21 26.77
C LYS A 304 24.88 -11.77 27.35
N PRO A 305 24.65 -13.08 27.29
CA PRO A 305 23.47 -13.69 27.87
C PRO A 305 23.33 -13.35 29.36
N GLY A 306 22.10 -13.04 29.79
CA GLY A 306 21.76 -12.69 31.18
C GLY A 306 21.81 -11.20 31.53
N TYR A 307 22.30 -10.35 30.64
CA TYR A 307 22.24 -8.89 30.83
C TYR A 307 20.99 -8.29 30.20
N VAL A 308 20.38 -7.35 30.91
CA VAL A 308 19.19 -6.62 30.44
C VAL A 308 19.61 -5.26 29.88
N ALA A 309 19.15 -4.92 28.69
CA ALA A 309 19.58 -3.73 27.97
C ALA A 309 19.34 -2.43 28.76
N SER A 310 18.19 -2.29 29.42
CA SER A 310 17.84 -1.10 30.21
C SER A 310 18.84 -0.84 31.36
N ARG A 311 19.35 -1.88 31.99
CA ARG A 311 20.37 -1.75 33.03
C ARG A 311 21.72 -1.32 32.46
N VAL A 312 22.13 -1.92 31.35
CA VAL A 312 23.38 -1.57 30.66
C VAL A 312 23.32 -0.12 30.14
N ILE A 313 22.15 0.32 29.65
CA ILE A 313 21.92 1.72 29.27
C ILE A 313 22.14 2.66 30.46
N ALA A 314 21.59 2.33 31.64
CA ALA A 314 21.76 3.16 32.84
C ALA A 314 23.22 3.27 33.25
N GLU A 315 23.98 2.17 33.17
CA GLU A 315 25.41 2.12 33.49
C GLU A 315 26.25 2.91 32.44
N LEU A 316 26.06 2.67 31.16
CA LEU A 316 26.75 3.38 30.05
C LEU A 316 26.47 4.88 30.06
N ARG A 317 25.24 5.29 30.35
CA ARG A 317 24.85 6.73 30.40
C ARG A 317 25.62 7.52 31.43
N THR A 318 26.08 6.88 32.50
CA THR A 318 26.94 7.55 33.52
C THR A 318 28.44 7.55 33.16
N GLN A 319 28.84 6.69 32.22
CA GLN A 319 30.26 6.52 31.84
C GLN A 319 30.63 7.28 30.57
N ILE A 320 29.68 7.51 29.65
CA ILE A 320 29.91 8.20 28.39
C ILE A 320 29.92 9.69 28.62
N GLU A 321 30.95 10.37 28.10
CA GLU A 321 31.18 11.80 28.28
C GLU A 321 30.30 12.67 27.39
N SER A 322 29.74 12.10 26.29
CA SER A 322 28.86 12.85 25.40
C SER A 322 27.48 13.07 26.05
N PRO A 323 27.16 14.30 26.49
CA PRO A 323 25.90 14.59 27.19
C PRO A 323 24.66 14.47 26.27
N ALA A 324 24.87 14.50 24.95
CA ALA A 324 23.83 14.36 23.94
C ALA A 324 23.66 12.94 23.44
N ALA A 325 24.37 11.96 24.03
CA ALA A 325 24.27 10.58 23.58
C ALA A 325 22.88 9.99 23.87
N GLU A 326 22.28 9.46 22.83
CA GLU A 326 20.99 8.74 22.90
C GLU A 326 21.23 7.25 22.93
N PHE A 327 20.50 6.59 23.83
CA PHE A 327 20.49 5.14 23.98
C PHE A 327 19.08 4.65 23.70
N ALA A 328 18.95 3.64 22.87
CA ALA A 328 17.66 3.04 22.56
C ALA A 328 17.75 1.52 22.47
N GLU A 329 16.82 0.84 23.06
CA GLU A 329 16.61 -0.59 22.84
C GLU A 329 15.94 -0.81 21.47
N THR A 330 16.30 -1.88 20.78
CA THR A 330 15.70 -2.21 19.47
C THR A 330 14.19 -2.35 19.56
N GLY A 331 13.66 -2.92 20.65
CA GLY A 331 12.23 -3.00 20.90
C GLY A 331 11.56 -1.63 20.97
N GLU A 332 12.20 -0.67 21.62
CA GLU A 332 11.70 0.71 21.71
C GLU A 332 11.71 1.42 20.36
N ILE A 333 12.84 1.33 19.61
CA ILE A 333 12.94 1.89 18.25
C ILE A 333 11.84 1.33 17.36
N ARG A 334 11.64 0.00 17.39
CA ARG A 334 10.60 -0.67 16.61
C ARG A 334 9.20 -0.21 17.01
N GLN A 335 8.89 -0.16 18.30
CA GLN A 335 7.58 0.30 18.79
C GLN A 335 7.30 1.76 18.42
N VAL A 336 8.28 2.64 18.57
CA VAL A 336 8.14 4.07 18.24
C VAL A 336 7.93 4.22 16.73
N SER A 337 8.74 3.53 15.91
CA SER A 337 8.62 3.56 14.46
C SER A 337 7.23 3.09 14.00
N LEU A 338 6.78 1.92 14.45
CA LEU A 338 5.47 1.38 14.09
C LEU A 338 4.33 2.28 14.59
N ARG A 339 4.46 2.89 15.77
CA ARG A 339 3.46 3.84 16.30
C ARG A 339 3.36 5.10 15.45
N ILE A 340 4.47 5.62 14.95
CA ILE A 340 4.47 6.78 14.02
C ILE A 340 3.73 6.40 12.74
N PHE A 341 3.98 5.20 12.20
CA PHE A 341 3.26 4.70 11.04
C PHE A 341 1.76 4.55 11.30
N ASP A 342 1.37 3.85 12.37
CA ASP A 342 -0.04 3.66 12.73
C ASP A 342 -0.78 5.00 12.87
N ARG A 343 -0.11 6.02 13.43
CA ARG A 343 -0.67 7.37 13.55
C ARG A 343 -0.83 8.05 12.19
N SER A 344 0.11 7.86 11.27
CA SER A 344 0.03 8.44 9.92
C SER A 344 -1.14 7.85 9.13
N PHE A 345 -1.44 6.57 9.31
CA PHE A 345 -2.57 5.90 8.67
C PHE A 345 -3.91 6.07 9.40
N ALA A 346 -3.92 6.61 10.64
CA ALA A 346 -5.16 6.84 11.38
C ALA A 346 -6.18 7.71 10.61
N VAL A 347 -5.71 8.72 9.88
CA VAL A 347 -6.56 9.56 9.02
C VAL A 347 -7.19 8.74 7.90
N THR A 348 -6.43 7.80 7.31
CA THR A 348 -6.91 6.91 6.26
C THR A 348 -8.04 6.01 6.77
N TYR A 349 -7.91 5.43 7.97
CA TYR A 349 -8.98 4.64 8.59
C TYR A 349 -10.25 5.46 8.85
N VAL A 350 -10.12 6.72 9.28
CA VAL A 350 -11.27 7.61 9.45
C VAL A 350 -11.99 7.86 8.13
N LEU A 351 -11.23 8.14 7.05
CA LEU A 351 -11.79 8.33 5.71
C LEU A 351 -12.48 7.06 5.20
N GLU A 352 -11.94 5.89 5.51
CA GLU A 352 -12.51 4.58 5.17
C GLU A 352 -13.85 4.36 5.89
N ILE A 353 -13.93 4.65 7.20
CA ILE A 353 -15.19 4.58 7.96
C ILE A 353 -16.24 5.51 7.33
N VAL A 354 -15.86 6.73 6.97
CA VAL A 354 -16.76 7.70 6.31
C VAL A 354 -17.24 7.15 4.96
N ALA A 355 -16.37 6.56 4.16
CA ALA A 355 -16.72 5.95 2.88
C ALA A 355 -17.70 4.77 3.05
N ILE A 356 -17.50 3.92 4.05
CA ILE A 356 -18.42 2.83 4.41
C ILE A 356 -19.79 3.37 4.80
N VAL A 357 -19.84 4.38 5.65
CA VAL A 357 -21.12 5.01 6.09
C VAL A 357 -21.85 5.60 4.90
N ILE A 358 -21.17 6.34 4.03
CA ILE A 358 -21.75 6.90 2.80
C ILE A 358 -22.27 5.78 1.89
N GLY A 359 -21.49 4.70 1.73
CA GLY A 359 -21.89 3.53 0.96
C GLY A 359 -23.18 2.90 1.52
N LEU A 360 -23.26 2.68 2.83
CA LEU A 360 -24.45 2.13 3.50
C LEU A 360 -25.70 3.03 3.32
N ILE A 361 -25.54 4.35 3.45
CA ILE A 361 -26.63 5.30 3.22
C ILE A 361 -27.09 5.24 1.75
N GLY A 362 -26.14 5.19 0.80
CA GLY A 362 -26.43 5.05 -0.61
C GLY A 362 -27.22 3.78 -0.94
N ILE A 363 -26.82 2.64 -0.33
CA ILE A 363 -27.51 1.37 -0.43
C ILE A 363 -28.95 1.49 0.08
N ALA A 364 -29.11 1.99 1.32
CA ALA A 364 -30.41 2.15 1.95
C ALA A 364 -31.33 3.05 1.11
N ALA A 365 -30.83 4.17 0.60
CA ALA A 365 -31.57 5.06 -0.28
C ALA A 365 -31.99 4.38 -1.59
N THR A 366 -31.08 3.62 -2.22
CA THR A 366 -31.35 2.91 -3.48
C THR A 366 -32.41 1.84 -3.30
N PHE A 367 -32.27 0.98 -2.27
CA PHE A 367 -33.26 -0.06 -1.96
C PHE A 367 -34.61 0.52 -1.56
N SER A 368 -34.65 1.62 -0.78
CA SER A 368 -35.88 2.30 -0.42
C SER A 368 -36.61 2.85 -1.66
N SER A 369 -35.87 3.52 -2.54
CA SER A 369 -36.42 4.04 -3.80
C SER A 369 -36.97 2.92 -4.67
N GLN A 370 -36.25 1.81 -4.82
CA GLN A 370 -36.68 0.64 -5.57
C GLN A 370 -37.94 0.00 -4.95
N ALA A 371 -38.01 -0.12 -3.62
CA ALA A 371 -39.18 -0.65 -2.92
C ALA A 371 -40.44 0.22 -3.18
N ILE A 372 -40.29 1.54 -3.14
CA ILE A 372 -41.38 2.48 -3.43
C ILE A 372 -41.83 2.38 -4.88
N ALA A 373 -40.93 2.37 -5.84
CA ALA A 373 -41.22 2.25 -7.26
C ALA A 373 -42.02 0.97 -7.59
N ARG A 374 -41.82 -0.10 -6.81
CA ARG A 374 -42.42 -1.43 -7.00
C ARG A 374 -43.71 -1.68 -6.19
N THR A 375 -44.28 -0.67 -5.58
CA THR A 375 -45.48 -0.82 -4.71
C THR A 375 -46.66 -1.47 -5.43
N ARG A 376 -46.84 -1.19 -6.73
CA ARG A 376 -47.89 -1.80 -7.56
C ARG A 376 -47.66 -3.30 -7.80
N GLU A 377 -46.42 -3.71 -8.03
CA GLU A 377 -46.06 -5.14 -8.18
C GLU A 377 -46.32 -5.90 -6.90
N PHE A 378 -45.96 -5.34 -5.73
CA PHE A 378 -46.26 -5.97 -4.44
C PHE A 378 -47.77 -6.09 -4.20
N GLY A 379 -48.54 -5.11 -4.67
CA GLY A 379 -50.01 -5.19 -4.68
C GLY A 379 -50.52 -6.42 -5.47
N MET A 380 -50.02 -6.59 -6.70
CA MET A 380 -50.38 -7.75 -7.54
C MET A 380 -49.96 -9.10 -6.91
N LEU A 381 -48.76 -9.17 -6.36
CA LEU A 381 -48.29 -10.41 -5.67
C LEU A 381 -49.18 -10.77 -4.47
N ARG A 382 -49.67 -9.76 -3.75
CA ARG A 382 -50.65 -9.99 -2.67
C ARG A 382 -52.02 -10.49 -3.16
N HIS A 383 -52.48 -10.00 -4.30
CA HIS A 383 -53.72 -10.53 -4.90
C HIS A 383 -53.60 -11.97 -5.37
N ILE A 384 -52.40 -12.41 -5.75
CA ILE A 384 -52.10 -13.81 -6.10
C ILE A 384 -51.91 -14.70 -4.84
N GLY A 385 -51.93 -14.11 -3.63
CA GLY A 385 -51.89 -14.85 -2.37
C GLY A 385 -50.57 -14.80 -1.59
N LEU A 386 -49.58 -14.02 -2.02
CA LEU A 386 -48.35 -13.84 -1.22
C LEU A 386 -48.63 -13.02 0.06
N THR A 387 -48.09 -13.50 1.17
CA THR A 387 -48.15 -12.80 2.46
C THR A 387 -47.14 -11.65 2.52
N ARG A 388 -47.43 -10.67 3.38
CA ARG A 388 -46.44 -9.55 3.63
C ARG A 388 -45.06 -10.07 4.05
N ARG A 389 -45.01 -11.14 4.84
CA ARG A 389 -43.77 -11.77 5.31
C ARG A 389 -42.98 -12.37 4.14
N GLN A 390 -43.63 -13.00 3.19
CA GLN A 390 -42.98 -13.56 1.99
C GLN A 390 -42.45 -12.47 1.08
N ILE A 391 -43.13 -11.32 0.92
CA ILE A 391 -42.65 -10.20 0.14
C ILE A 391 -41.43 -9.58 0.83
N LEU A 392 -41.43 -9.40 2.16
CA LEU A 392 -40.25 -8.91 2.91
C LEU A 392 -39.09 -9.89 2.81
N GLN A 393 -39.32 -11.21 2.90
CA GLN A 393 -38.28 -12.21 2.74
C GLN A 393 -37.69 -12.19 1.32
N MET A 394 -38.52 -12.01 0.29
CA MET A 394 -38.07 -11.88 -1.10
C MET A 394 -37.15 -10.68 -1.27
N LEU A 395 -37.55 -9.48 -0.75
CA LEU A 395 -36.73 -8.27 -0.79
C LEU A 395 -35.43 -8.42 -0.01
N ALA A 396 -35.48 -9.03 1.17
CA ALA A 396 -34.29 -9.28 1.99
C ALA A 396 -33.31 -10.22 1.29
N LEU A 397 -33.81 -11.30 0.65
CA LEU A 397 -33.00 -12.22 -0.14
C LEU A 397 -32.39 -11.54 -1.38
N GLU A 398 -33.19 -10.74 -2.10
CA GLU A 398 -32.71 -9.93 -3.23
C GLU A 398 -31.55 -9.02 -2.79
N GLY A 399 -31.73 -8.26 -1.69
CA GLY A 399 -30.69 -7.42 -1.13
C GLY A 399 -29.44 -8.18 -0.68
N ALA A 400 -29.63 -9.32 0.02
CA ALA A 400 -28.53 -10.14 0.49
C ALA A 400 -27.70 -10.73 -0.66
N LEU A 401 -28.35 -11.24 -1.70
CA LEU A 401 -27.68 -11.81 -2.87
C LEU A 401 -26.90 -10.76 -3.67
N LEU A 402 -27.49 -9.57 -3.86
CA LEU A 402 -26.83 -8.46 -4.54
C LEU A 402 -25.64 -7.95 -3.72
N THR A 403 -25.78 -7.82 -2.41
CA THR A 403 -24.70 -7.40 -1.52
C THR A 403 -23.57 -8.44 -1.53
N ALA A 404 -23.88 -9.74 -1.45
CA ALA A 404 -22.86 -10.79 -1.51
C ALA A 404 -22.07 -10.75 -2.84
N LEU A 405 -22.77 -10.57 -3.97
CA LEU A 405 -22.09 -10.41 -5.27
C LEU A 405 -21.25 -9.14 -5.33
N ALA A 406 -21.76 -8.02 -4.81
CA ALA A 406 -21.04 -6.75 -4.77
C ALA A 406 -19.77 -6.84 -3.91
N ILE A 407 -19.83 -7.53 -2.75
CA ILE A 407 -18.67 -7.81 -1.90
C ILE A 407 -17.65 -8.67 -2.66
N ALA A 408 -18.06 -9.73 -3.34
CA ALA A 408 -17.16 -10.58 -4.10
C ALA A 408 -16.46 -9.80 -5.25
N VAL A 409 -17.21 -9.00 -6.01
CA VAL A 409 -16.64 -8.14 -7.06
C VAL A 409 -15.73 -7.06 -6.46
N GLY A 410 -16.16 -6.44 -5.35
CA GLY A 410 -15.39 -5.44 -4.62
C GLY A 410 -14.07 -5.98 -4.09
N LEU A 411 -14.07 -7.22 -3.56
CA LEU A 411 -12.86 -7.90 -3.09
C LEU A 411 -11.85 -8.09 -4.23
N VAL A 412 -12.29 -8.65 -5.36
CA VAL A 412 -11.41 -8.85 -6.53
C VAL A 412 -10.88 -7.51 -7.06
N THR A 413 -11.78 -6.53 -7.20
CA THR A 413 -11.40 -5.19 -7.66
C THR A 413 -10.43 -4.50 -6.69
N GLY A 414 -10.68 -4.62 -5.38
CA GLY A 414 -9.83 -4.06 -4.32
C GLY A 414 -8.44 -4.68 -4.31
N LEU A 415 -8.33 -5.99 -4.49
CA LEU A 415 -7.03 -6.67 -4.64
C LEU A 415 -6.26 -6.20 -5.88
N VAL A 416 -6.94 -6.02 -7.02
CA VAL A 416 -6.29 -5.45 -8.22
C VAL A 416 -5.82 -4.02 -7.98
N VAL A 417 -6.64 -3.20 -7.34
CA VAL A 417 -6.28 -1.82 -6.97
C VAL A 417 -5.11 -1.80 -5.98
N SER A 418 -5.07 -2.71 -5.00
CA SER A 418 -3.96 -2.79 -4.04
C SER A 418 -2.64 -3.14 -4.72
N ILE A 419 -2.64 -4.03 -5.71
CA ILE A 419 -1.45 -4.33 -6.52
C ILE A 419 -0.95 -3.06 -7.23
N VAL A 420 -1.85 -2.30 -7.86
CA VAL A 420 -1.46 -1.03 -8.53
C VAL A 420 -0.92 -0.01 -7.52
N LEU A 421 -1.51 0.08 -6.33
CA LEU A 421 -1.02 0.97 -5.26
C LEU A 421 0.39 0.57 -4.80
N ILE A 422 0.63 -0.72 -4.59
CA ILE A 422 1.87 -1.26 -4.03
C ILE A 422 3.00 -1.28 -5.07
N GLU A 423 2.73 -1.81 -6.27
CA GLU A 423 3.76 -2.07 -7.27
C GLU A 423 4.03 -0.89 -8.22
N VAL A 424 3.06 0.04 -8.34
CA VAL A 424 3.18 1.15 -9.30
C VAL A 424 3.20 2.50 -8.61
N ILE A 425 2.15 2.82 -7.86
CA ILE A 425 2.02 4.17 -7.29
C ILE A 425 3.03 4.40 -6.17
N ASN A 426 3.24 3.42 -5.30
CA ASN A 426 4.15 3.58 -4.18
C ASN A 426 5.61 3.78 -4.62
N PRO A 427 6.21 2.96 -5.51
CA PRO A 427 7.56 3.21 -6.00
C PRO A 427 7.68 4.53 -6.76
N GLN A 428 6.70 4.89 -7.58
CA GLN A 428 6.71 6.15 -8.33
C GLN A 428 6.55 7.39 -7.45
N SER A 429 5.94 7.27 -6.24
CA SER A 429 5.73 8.39 -5.33
C SER A 429 6.84 8.56 -4.30
N PHE A 430 7.41 7.45 -3.83
CA PHE A 430 8.32 7.44 -2.69
C PHE A 430 9.70 6.87 -3.01
N ASN A 431 9.93 6.37 -4.23
CA ASN A 431 11.19 5.76 -4.69
C ASN A 431 11.66 4.56 -3.83
N TRP A 432 10.74 3.80 -3.25
CA TRP A 432 11.03 2.56 -2.56
C TRP A 432 9.89 1.54 -2.74
N THR A 433 10.23 0.27 -2.71
CA THR A 433 9.29 -0.85 -2.91
C THR A 433 8.85 -1.44 -1.57
N MET A 434 7.68 -2.07 -1.55
CA MET A 434 7.20 -2.89 -0.43
C MET A 434 6.76 -4.25 -0.95
N ASP A 435 6.78 -5.25 -0.07
CA ASP A 435 6.33 -6.59 -0.42
C ASP A 435 4.81 -6.68 -0.28
N PHE A 436 4.14 -7.29 -1.28
CA PHE A 436 2.71 -7.51 -1.21
C PHE A 436 2.38 -8.55 -0.14
N ASN A 437 1.62 -8.16 0.86
CA ASN A 437 1.14 -9.05 1.90
C ASN A 437 -0.36 -8.83 2.13
N ALA A 438 -1.16 -9.83 1.77
CA ALA A 438 -2.60 -9.76 2.01
C ALA A 438 -2.88 -10.01 3.50
N PRO A 439 -3.66 -9.15 4.18
CA PRO A 439 -3.97 -9.34 5.59
C PRO A 439 -4.70 -10.67 5.81
N GLN A 440 -4.21 -11.48 6.75
CA GLN A 440 -4.72 -12.83 7.04
C GLN A 440 -6.14 -12.86 7.65
N GLY A 441 -6.81 -11.72 7.77
CA GLY A 441 -8.13 -11.56 8.37
C GLY A 441 -9.20 -10.99 7.44
N LEU A 442 -8.97 -10.95 6.11
CA LEU A 442 -9.95 -10.52 5.10
C LEU A 442 -11.00 -11.59 4.80
#